data_48ce79348dfd4524167f13dac380c4a0
#
_entry.id   48ce79348dfd4524167f13dac380c4a0
#
_cell.length_a   1.000
_cell.length_b   1.000
_cell.length_c   1.000
_cell.angle_alpha   90.00
_cell.angle_beta   90.00
_cell.angle_gamma   90.00
#
_symmetry.space_group_name_H-M   'P 1'
#
loop_
_entity.id
_entity.type
_entity.pdbx_description
1 polymer ?
#
loop_
_entity_poly.entity_id
_entity_poly.type
_entity_poly.pdbx_seq_one_letter_code
_entity_poly.pdbx_strand_id
1 'polypeptide(L)'
;VQYLYIPYKNQNNIGLYDTTNLQSDYYNLFSDRRFAGLDRISDANRVSYGVTTRLFDSENTERMRFTVGQAYDLVAPQVTLLPNDEKQTNSRSLLSLRADTHPTDDWYTHTGIEYNTQSKDVSSGNAAVEYQQQKYTTQLNYRFVSKENFVVDTNDDREDISQAGAV
;
A
#
# COMPACT_ATOMS: atom_id res chain seq x y z
N VAL A 1 15.35 -1.10 -7.54
CA VAL A 1 15.30 -2.52 -7.16
C VAL A 1 15.94 -2.69 -5.80
N GLN A 2 15.33 -3.47 -4.91
CA GLN A 2 15.82 -3.79 -3.57
C GLN A 2 15.69 -5.29 -3.33
N TYR A 3 16.72 -5.88 -2.74
CA TYR A 3 16.64 -7.22 -2.16
C TYR A 3 16.65 -7.11 -0.63
N LEU A 4 15.71 -7.78 0.01
CA LEU A 4 15.58 -7.82 1.47
C LEU A 4 15.60 -9.25 1.96
N TYR A 5 16.47 -9.54 2.93
CA TYR A 5 16.54 -10.82 3.62
C TYR A 5 16.49 -10.61 5.13
N ILE A 6 15.47 -11.16 5.77
CA ILE A 6 15.29 -11.22 7.23
C ILE A 6 15.00 -12.69 7.57
N PRO A 7 15.85 -13.36 8.36
CA PRO A 7 15.64 -14.76 8.69
C PRO A 7 14.41 -14.95 9.58
N TYR A 8 13.68 -16.03 9.35
CA TYR A 8 12.55 -16.41 10.19
C TYR A 8 13.01 -16.70 11.64
N LYS A 9 12.25 -16.16 12.59
CA LYS A 9 12.29 -16.52 14.01
C LYS A 9 10.89 -16.75 14.53
N ASN A 10 10.69 -17.85 15.26
CA ASN A 10 9.41 -18.12 15.91
C ASN A 10 9.15 -17.06 17.00
N GLN A 11 8.00 -16.41 16.93
CA GLN A 11 7.55 -15.32 17.83
C GLN A 11 6.19 -15.64 18.47
N ASN A 12 5.72 -16.89 18.40
CA ASN A 12 4.40 -17.29 18.91
C ASN A 12 4.25 -17.09 20.42
N ASN A 13 5.36 -17.06 21.15
CA ASN A 13 5.37 -16.83 22.60
C ASN A 13 5.39 -15.35 23.00
N ILE A 14 5.46 -14.43 22.03
CA ILE A 14 5.43 -12.99 22.28
C ILE A 14 3.99 -12.53 22.21
N GLY A 15 3.49 -11.87 23.25
CA GLY A 15 2.16 -11.26 23.26
C GLY A 15 2.01 -10.21 22.16
N LEU A 16 0.80 -9.98 21.71
CA LEU A 16 0.46 -8.93 20.76
C LEU A 16 -0.21 -7.78 21.53
N TYR A 17 0.37 -6.59 21.49
CA TYR A 17 -0.11 -5.42 22.22
C TYR A 17 -0.53 -4.28 21.30
N ASP A 18 0.38 -3.79 20.46
CA ASP A 18 0.17 -2.60 19.61
C ASP A 18 0.50 -2.84 18.13
N THR A 19 0.71 -4.09 17.73
CA THR A 19 1.14 -4.42 16.38
C THR A 19 -0.07 -4.76 15.49
N THR A 20 -0.07 -4.19 14.29
CA THR A 20 -1.07 -4.45 13.25
C THR A 20 -0.38 -4.63 11.90
N ASN A 21 -1.07 -5.21 10.92
CA ASN A 21 -0.59 -5.28 9.55
C ASN A 21 -0.48 -3.88 8.95
N LEU A 22 0.65 -3.57 8.33
CA LEU A 22 0.77 -2.37 7.51
C LEU A 22 -0.06 -2.52 6.23
N GLN A 23 -0.72 -1.45 5.84
CA GLN A 23 -1.43 -1.43 4.57
C GLN A 23 -0.43 -1.57 3.42
N SER A 24 -0.78 -2.38 2.42
CA SER A 24 0.00 -2.52 1.20
C SER A 24 -0.10 -1.23 0.40
N ASP A 25 1.04 -0.61 0.11
CA ASP A 25 1.16 0.53 -0.79
C ASP A 25 2.56 0.56 -1.43
N TYR A 26 2.79 1.49 -2.36
CA TYR A 26 4.07 1.60 -3.04
C TYR A 26 5.24 1.82 -2.08
N TYR A 27 5.08 2.62 -1.04
CA TYR A 27 6.17 2.93 -0.10
C TYR A 27 6.53 1.72 0.74
N ASN A 28 5.52 0.93 1.14
CA ASN A 28 5.71 -0.28 1.94
C ASN A 28 6.34 -1.43 1.14
N LEU A 29 6.33 -1.38 -0.21
CA LEU A 29 7.06 -2.34 -1.03
C LEU A 29 8.56 -2.35 -0.75
N PHE A 30 9.13 -1.21 -0.36
CA PHE A 30 10.55 -1.04 -0.08
C PHE A 30 10.86 -0.94 1.42
N SER A 31 9.84 -1.12 2.27
CA SER A 31 10.00 -1.17 3.72
C SER A 31 10.58 -2.51 4.16
N ASP A 32 11.37 -2.49 5.24
CA ASP A 32 11.81 -3.69 5.95
C ASP A 32 10.72 -4.27 6.88
N ARG A 33 9.61 -3.55 7.06
CA ARG A 33 8.52 -3.90 7.97
C ARG A 33 7.27 -4.29 7.21
N ARG A 34 6.60 -5.35 7.70
CA ARG A 34 5.26 -5.75 7.29
C ARG A 34 4.23 -5.43 8.36
N PHE A 35 4.69 -5.21 9.58
CA PHE A 35 3.87 -4.87 10.72
C PHE A 35 4.23 -3.49 11.26
N ALA A 36 3.21 -2.75 11.74
CA ALA A 36 3.40 -1.61 12.63
C ALA A 36 3.68 -2.14 14.05
N GLY A 37 4.33 -1.35 14.89
CA GLY A 37 4.68 -1.79 16.23
C GLY A 37 5.94 -2.66 16.30
N LEU A 38 6.21 -3.23 17.46
CA LEU A 38 7.44 -3.97 17.76
C LEU A 38 7.21 -5.42 18.18
N ASP A 39 5.97 -5.85 18.41
CA ASP A 39 5.66 -7.19 18.91
C ASP A 39 5.89 -8.28 17.85
N ARG A 40 5.93 -7.90 16.59
CA ARG A 40 6.19 -8.80 15.46
C ARG A 40 7.23 -8.18 14.52
N ILE A 41 8.24 -8.96 14.21
CA ILE A 41 9.22 -8.65 13.17
C ILE A 41 9.03 -9.65 12.05
N SER A 42 8.65 -9.18 10.86
CA SER A 42 8.45 -10.06 9.73
C SER A 42 9.77 -10.66 9.25
N ASP A 43 9.73 -11.95 8.92
CA ASP A 43 10.73 -12.54 8.05
C ASP A 43 10.52 -12.06 6.60
N ALA A 44 11.59 -12.03 5.83
CA ALA A 44 11.57 -11.63 4.43
C ALA A 44 12.67 -12.32 3.63
N ASN A 45 12.34 -12.74 2.42
CA ASN A 45 13.28 -13.10 1.38
C ASN A 45 12.66 -12.69 0.06
N ARG A 46 12.80 -11.39 -0.29
CA ARG A 46 12.07 -10.80 -1.39
C ARG A 46 12.89 -9.84 -2.22
N VAL A 47 12.47 -9.69 -3.48
CA VAL A 47 12.95 -8.65 -4.39
C VAL A 47 11.80 -7.68 -4.64
N SER A 48 12.00 -6.41 -4.31
CA SER A 48 11.07 -5.31 -4.64
C SER A 48 11.62 -4.53 -5.82
N TYR A 49 10.75 -4.21 -6.76
CA TYR A 49 11.11 -3.43 -7.95
C TYR A 49 10.04 -2.40 -8.26
N GLY A 50 10.47 -1.31 -8.84
CA GLY A 50 9.57 -0.23 -9.24
C GLY A 50 10.23 0.71 -10.22
N VAL A 51 9.39 1.41 -10.96
CA VAL A 51 9.76 2.42 -11.93
C VAL A 51 8.96 3.69 -11.66
N THR A 52 9.63 4.81 -11.70
CA THR A 52 9.03 6.15 -11.61
C THR A 52 9.40 6.94 -12.85
N THR A 53 8.42 7.52 -13.51
CA THR A 53 8.62 8.52 -14.55
C THR A 53 8.07 9.86 -14.10
N ARG A 54 8.74 10.94 -14.53
CA ARG A 54 8.36 12.32 -14.20
C ARG A 54 8.31 13.13 -15.46
N LEU A 55 7.30 13.97 -15.56
CA LEU A 55 7.13 14.91 -16.67
C LEU A 55 7.26 16.33 -16.13
N PHE A 56 8.09 17.10 -16.78
CA PHE A 56 8.39 18.49 -16.45
C PHE A 56 7.88 19.41 -17.57
N ASP A 57 7.48 20.61 -17.20
CA ASP A 57 7.14 21.64 -18.16
C ASP A 57 8.40 22.39 -18.67
N SER A 58 8.16 23.42 -19.49
CA SER A 58 9.24 24.26 -20.04
C SER A 58 10.01 25.07 -19.00
N GLU A 59 9.44 25.25 -17.81
CA GLU A 59 10.06 25.96 -16.68
C GLU A 59 10.75 25.01 -15.69
N ASN A 60 10.87 23.72 -16.09
CA ASN A 60 11.46 22.66 -15.27
C ASN A 60 10.68 22.38 -13.97
N THR A 61 9.37 22.68 -13.96
CA THR A 61 8.46 22.32 -12.88
C THR A 61 7.91 20.90 -13.12
N GLU A 62 7.99 20.01 -12.11
CA GLU A 62 7.42 18.66 -12.21
C GLU A 62 5.89 18.77 -12.26
N ARG A 63 5.28 18.37 -13.37
CA ARG A 63 3.82 18.43 -13.59
C ARG A 63 3.14 17.09 -13.37
N MET A 64 3.85 15.99 -13.60
CA MET A 64 3.30 14.65 -13.42
C MET A 64 4.38 13.69 -12.95
N ARG A 65 3.97 12.76 -12.08
CA ARG A 65 4.78 11.64 -11.62
C ARG A 65 3.93 10.37 -11.66
N PHE A 66 4.40 9.39 -12.39
CA PHE A 66 3.80 8.05 -12.41
C PHE A 66 4.77 7.06 -11.81
N THR A 67 4.26 6.21 -10.94
CA THR A 67 5.04 5.22 -10.25
C THR A 67 4.31 3.88 -10.32
N VAL A 68 5.05 2.82 -10.62
CA VAL A 68 4.57 1.44 -10.58
C VAL A 68 5.58 0.57 -9.87
N GLY A 69 5.12 -0.35 -9.03
CA GLY A 69 6.00 -1.26 -8.32
C GLY A 69 5.31 -2.51 -7.85
N GLN A 70 6.12 -3.55 -7.60
CA GLN A 70 5.69 -4.83 -7.08
C GLN A 70 6.84 -5.49 -6.33
N ALA A 71 6.54 -6.34 -5.36
CA ALA A 71 7.52 -7.20 -4.72
C ALA A 71 7.25 -8.67 -5.07
N TYR A 72 8.32 -9.45 -5.15
CA TYR A 72 8.29 -10.90 -5.34
C TYR A 72 8.99 -11.58 -4.18
N ASP A 73 8.25 -12.39 -3.43
CA ASP A 73 8.78 -13.19 -2.34
C ASP A 73 9.40 -14.47 -2.90
N LEU A 74 10.72 -14.62 -2.75
CA LEU A 74 11.47 -15.83 -3.13
C LEU A 74 11.12 -17.00 -2.18
N VAL A 75 10.82 -16.68 -0.93
CA VAL A 75 10.28 -17.58 0.08
C VAL A 75 9.10 -16.89 0.75
N ALA A 76 7.99 -17.58 0.83
CA ALA A 76 6.78 -17.03 1.47
C ALA A 76 7.05 -16.70 2.94
N PRO A 77 6.66 -15.51 3.44
CA PRO A 77 6.84 -15.12 4.83
C PRO A 77 6.08 -16.07 5.77
N GLN A 78 6.72 -16.43 6.88
CA GLN A 78 6.17 -17.40 7.84
C GLN A 78 5.62 -16.74 9.11
N VAL A 79 6.11 -15.54 9.45
CA VAL A 79 5.60 -14.79 10.61
C VAL A 79 4.23 -14.23 10.28
N THR A 80 3.24 -14.56 11.10
CA THR A 80 1.86 -14.06 11.03
C THR A 80 1.59 -13.12 12.19
N LEU A 81 0.56 -12.28 12.09
CA LEU A 81 0.18 -11.38 13.18
C LEU A 81 -0.29 -12.19 14.39
N LEU A 82 -1.25 -13.10 14.17
CA LEU A 82 -1.68 -14.07 15.17
C LEU A 82 -1.15 -15.47 14.83
N PRO A 83 -0.89 -16.34 15.84
CA PRO A 83 -0.34 -17.68 15.60
C PRO A 83 -1.20 -18.57 14.68
N ASN A 84 -2.50 -18.32 14.62
CA ASN A 84 -3.47 -19.10 13.84
C ASN A 84 -3.85 -18.44 12.51
N ASP A 85 -3.27 -17.28 12.19
CA ASP A 85 -3.54 -16.64 10.91
C ASP A 85 -3.04 -17.50 9.75
N GLU A 86 -3.75 -17.43 8.63
CA GLU A 86 -3.32 -18.08 7.40
C GLU A 86 -2.00 -17.47 6.93
N LYS A 87 -1.04 -18.35 6.62
CA LYS A 87 0.24 -17.92 6.05
C LYS A 87 0.02 -17.43 4.63
N GLN A 88 0.70 -16.34 4.31
CA GLN A 88 0.71 -15.84 2.93
C GLN A 88 1.30 -16.90 2.00
N THR A 89 0.52 -17.37 1.03
CA THR A 89 0.96 -18.37 0.05
C THR A 89 1.41 -17.74 -1.26
N ASN A 90 1.06 -16.47 -1.47
CA ASN A 90 1.32 -15.74 -2.70
C ASN A 90 2.75 -15.22 -2.75
N SER A 91 3.47 -15.56 -3.81
CA SER A 91 4.84 -15.07 -4.02
C SER A 91 4.91 -13.64 -4.55
N ARG A 92 3.79 -13.05 -4.96
CA ARG A 92 3.74 -11.68 -5.48
C ARG A 92 2.92 -10.80 -4.56
N SER A 93 3.44 -9.62 -4.26
CA SER A 93 2.64 -8.56 -3.63
C SER A 93 1.58 -8.03 -4.59
N LEU A 94 0.72 -7.17 -4.08
CA LEU A 94 -0.13 -6.34 -4.93
C LEU A 94 0.74 -5.51 -5.89
N LEU A 95 0.23 -5.27 -7.08
CA LEU A 95 0.81 -4.31 -8.02
C LEU A 95 0.36 -2.91 -7.58
N SER A 96 1.32 -2.11 -7.14
CA SER A 96 1.08 -0.73 -6.70
C SER A 96 1.25 0.23 -7.89
N LEU A 97 0.23 1.01 -8.15
CA LEU A 97 0.20 2.08 -9.16
C LEU A 97 -0.06 3.39 -8.45
N ARG A 98 0.70 4.43 -8.78
CA ARG A 98 0.51 5.77 -8.25
C ARG A 98 0.68 6.83 -9.33
N ALA A 99 -0.20 7.81 -9.33
CA ALA A 99 -0.10 9.00 -10.16
C ALA A 99 -0.28 10.24 -9.28
N ASP A 100 0.70 11.10 -9.31
CA ASP A 100 0.66 12.44 -8.72
C ASP A 100 0.69 13.44 -9.87
N THR A 101 -0.26 14.37 -9.94
CA THR A 101 -0.27 15.37 -10.99
C THR A 101 -0.49 16.77 -10.44
N HIS A 102 0.11 17.73 -11.11
CA HIS A 102 0.12 19.15 -10.78
C HIS A 102 -0.06 19.95 -12.09
N PRO A 103 -1.26 19.86 -12.70
CA PRO A 103 -1.49 20.39 -14.04
C PRO A 103 -1.36 21.93 -14.10
N THR A 104 -1.67 22.62 -13.02
CA THR A 104 -1.46 24.05 -12.81
C THR A 104 -0.94 24.31 -11.42
N ASP A 105 -0.49 25.51 -11.11
CA ASP A 105 0.07 25.85 -9.79
C ASP A 105 -0.94 25.76 -8.64
N ASP A 106 -2.24 25.76 -8.97
CA ASP A 106 -3.33 25.71 -7.98
C ASP A 106 -3.92 24.29 -7.81
N TRP A 107 -3.70 23.36 -8.76
CA TRP A 107 -4.34 22.05 -8.77
C TRP A 107 -3.36 20.92 -8.53
N TYR A 108 -3.68 20.08 -7.55
CA TYR A 108 -2.93 18.86 -7.22
C TYR A 108 -3.86 17.66 -7.24
N THR A 109 -3.41 16.58 -7.85
CA THR A 109 -4.12 15.29 -7.75
C THR A 109 -3.20 14.18 -7.31
N HIS A 110 -3.73 13.31 -6.47
CA HIS A 110 -3.05 12.11 -6.01
C HIS A 110 -3.96 10.91 -6.24
N THR A 111 -3.44 9.90 -6.91
CA THR A 111 -4.19 8.66 -7.15
C THR A 111 -3.30 7.48 -6.86
N GLY A 112 -3.82 6.52 -6.10
CA GLY A 112 -3.16 5.26 -5.80
C GLY A 112 -4.11 4.09 -6.06
N ILE A 113 -3.60 2.99 -6.61
CA ILE A 113 -4.34 1.76 -6.85
C ILE A 113 -3.44 0.58 -6.49
N GLU A 114 -3.97 -0.32 -5.67
CA GLU A 114 -3.37 -1.61 -5.37
C GLU A 114 -4.17 -2.71 -6.08
N TYR A 115 -3.53 -3.39 -7.01
CA TYR A 115 -4.15 -4.39 -7.85
C TYR A 115 -3.60 -5.78 -7.55
N ASN A 116 -4.49 -6.72 -7.26
CA ASN A 116 -4.12 -8.12 -7.10
C ASN A 116 -4.04 -8.80 -8.47
N THR A 117 -2.82 -9.13 -8.90
CA THR A 117 -2.57 -9.76 -10.21
C THR A 117 -3.02 -11.22 -10.28
N GLN A 118 -3.35 -11.85 -9.16
CA GLN A 118 -3.78 -13.26 -9.10
C GLN A 118 -5.30 -13.36 -9.12
N SER A 119 -6.01 -12.66 -8.24
CA SER A 119 -7.48 -12.60 -8.26
C SER A 119 -8.01 -11.72 -9.38
N LYS A 120 -7.16 -10.84 -9.95
CA LYS A 120 -7.49 -9.84 -10.99
C LYS A 120 -8.48 -8.78 -10.51
N ASP A 121 -8.38 -8.40 -9.25
CA ASP A 121 -9.25 -7.44 -8.59
C ASP A 121 -8.48 -6.24 -8.05
N VAL A 122 -9.18 -5.10 -7.90
CA VAL A 122 -8.65 -3.94 -7.20
C VAL A 122 -8.79 -4.18 -5.69
N SER A 123 -7.66 -4.26 -5.02
CA SER A 123 -7.56 -4.50 -3.58
C SER A 123 -7.87 -3.23 -2.77
N SER A 124 -7.34 -2.12 -3.21
CA SER A 124 -7.65 -0.80 -2.65
C SER A 124 -7.35 0.30 -3.65
N GLY A 125 -7.93 1.46 -3.42
CA GLY A 125 -7.67 2.64 -4.22
C GLY A 125 -7.96 3.91 -3.45
N ASN A 126 -7.25 4.97 -3.80
CA ASN A 126 -7.50 6.29 -3.27
C ASN A 126 -7.32 7.32 -4.38
N ALA A 127 -8.12 8.37 -4.33
CA ALA A 127 -7.99 9.54 -5.17
C ALA A 127 -8.21 10.78 -4.32
N ALA A 128 -7.38 11.78 -4.53
CA ALA A 128 -7.54 13.09 -3.92
C ALA A 128 -7.33 14.17 -4.97
N VAL A 129 -8.17 15.19 -4.92
CA VAL A 129 -8.04 16.40 -5.72
C VAL A 129 -8.01 17.58 -4.77
N GLU A 130 -6.98 18.38 -4.87
CA GLU A 130 -6.78 19.56 -4.04
C GLU A 130 -6.70 20.80 -4.95
N TYR A 131 -7.45 21.82 -4.58
CA TYR A 131 -7.40 23.15 -5.15
C TYR A 131 -6.89 24.14 -4.12
N GLN A 132 -5.79 24.77 -4.40
CA GLN A 132 -5.11 25.68 -3.49
C GLN A 132 -5.05 27.09 -4.09
N GLN A 133 -5.61 28.05 -3.40
CA GLN A 133 -5.45 29.48 -3.67
C GLN A 133 -4.86 30.18 -2.45
N GLN A 134 -4.38 31.42 -2.62
CA GLN A 134 -3.70 32.19 -1.55
C GLN A 134 -4.42 32.22 -0.20
N LYS A 135 -5.75 32.09 -0.19
CA LYS A 135 -6.58 32.17 1.04
C LYS A 135 -7.41 30.92 1.32
N TYR A 136 -7.53 30.02 0.36
CA TYR A 136 -8.44 28.88 0.45
C TYR A 136 -7.77 27.63 -0.07
N THR A 137 -7.94 26.54 0.65
CA THR A 137 -7.60 25.19 0.20
C THR A 137 -8.89 24.37 0.27
N THR A 138 -9.21 23.69 -0.83
CA THR A 138 -10.33 22.75 -0.88
C THR A 138 -9.81 21.42 -1.34
N GLN A 139 -10.17 20.35 -0.63
CA GLN A 139 -9.76 19.00 -0.96
C GLN A 139 -10.96 18.08 -1.04
N LEU A 140 -11.01 17.28 -2.09
CA LEU A 140 -11.94 16.16 -2.24
C LEU A 140 -11.15 14.86 -2.19
N ASN A 141 -11.59 13.93 -1.37
CA ASN A 141 -10.95 12.64 -1.17
C ASN A 141 -11.95 11.52 -1.46
N TYR A 142 -11.48 10.47 -2.13
CA TYR A 142 -12.18 9.21 -2.26
C TYR A 142 -11.25 8.06 -1.89
N ARG A 143 -11.74 7.10 -1.13
CA ARG A 143 -11.03 5.87 -0.78
C ARG A 143 -11.93 4.66 -0.95
N PHE A 144 -11.36 3.62 -1.55
CA PHE A 144 -11.97 2.30 -1.70
C PHE A 144 -11.05 1.25 -1.07
N VAL A 145 -11.64 0.29 -0.37
CA VAL A 145 -10.94 -0.90 0.15
C VAL A 145 -11.85 -2.11 -0.04
N SER A 146 -11.37 -3.11 -0.78
CA SER A 146 -12.09 -4.36 -0.98
C SER A 146 -12.17 -5.16 0.32
N LYS A 147 -13.28 -5.84 0.50
CA LYS A 147 -13.55 -6.73 1.65
C LYS A 147 -12.48 -7.81 1.85
N GLU A 148 -11.86 -8.29 0.79
CA GLU A 148 -10.81 -9.32 0.86
C GLU A 148 -9.55 -8.90 1.62
N ASN A 149 -9.37 -7.58 1.84
CA ASN A 149 -8.24 -7.06 2.62
C ASN A 149 -8.47 -7.02 4.12
N PHE A 150 -9.66 -7.33 4.57
CA PHE A 150 -9.95 -7.46 5.99
C PHE A 150 -9.84 -8.93 6.37
N VAL A 151 -8.84 -9.28 7.19
CA VAL A 151 -8.78 -10.59 7.84
C VAL A 151 -9.98 -10.68 8.78
N VAL A 152 -10.95 -11.52 8.46
CA VAL A 152 -12.20 -11.60 9.18
C VAL A 152 -12.61 -13.02 9.47
N ASP A 153 -13.18 -13.16 10.65
CA ASP A 153 -13.94 -14.31 11.11
C ASP A 153 -14.98 -14.73 10.04
N THR A 154 -15.07 -16.01 9.76
CA THR A 154 -15.78 -16.63 8.63
C THR A 154 -17.29 -16.41 8.55
N ASN A 155 -17.86 -15.56 9.41
CA ASN A 155 -19.31 -15.28 9.51
C ASN A 155 -19.68 -13.81 9.25
N ASP A 156 -18.85 -13.04 8.57
CA ASP A 156 -19.10 -11.62 8.42
C ASP A 156 -19.54 -11.25 6.99
N ASP A 157 -20.76 -10.73 6.87
CA ASP A 157 -21.37 -10.18 5.65
C ASP A 157 -20.81 -8.77 5.30
N ARG A 158 -19.51 -8.52 5.50
CA ARG A 158 -18.92 -7.22 5.17
C ARG A 158 -18.90 -6.97 3.68
N GLU A 159 -19.24 -5.76 3.34
CA GLU A 159 -19.15 -5.21 1.98
C GLU A 159 -17.84 -4.44 1.79
N ASP A 160 -17.53 -4.12 0.56
CA ASP A 160 -16.45 -3.20 0.21
C ASP A 160 -16.67 -1.83 0.88
N ILE A 161 -15.60 -1.21 1.36
CA ILE A 161 -15.69 0.09 2.01
C ILE A 161 -15.35 1.18 0.99
N SER A 162 -16.30 2.10 0.82
CA SER A 162 -16.08 3.33 0.05
C SER A 162 -16.32 4.54 0.94
N GLN A 163 -15.40 5.49 0.90
CA GLN A 163 -15.49 6.74 1.66
C GLN A 163 -15.20 7.92 0.75
N ALA A 164 -16.01 8.96 0.85
CA ALA A 164 -15.76 10.24 0.22
C ALA A 164 -15.78 11.34 1.28
N GLY A 165 -14.89 12.31 1.14
CA GLY A 165 -14.77 13.44 2.06
C GLY A 165 -14.42 14.72 1.32
N ALA A 166 -14.83 15.85 1.87
CA ALA A 166 -14.46 17.18 1.41
C ALA A 166 -14.03 18.04 2.61
N VAL A 167 -13.01 18.87 2.42
CA VAL A 167 -12.51 19.85 3.40
C VAL A 167 -12.30 21.19 2.73
#